data_537b55efcd97f8c321f41eb94a918544
#
_entry.id   537b55efcd97f8c321f41eb94a918544
#
_cell.length_a   1.000
_cell.length_b   1.000
_cell.length_c   1.000
_cell.angle_alpha   90.00
_cell.angle_beta   90.00
_cell.angle_gamma   90.00
#
_symmetry.space_group_name_H-M   'P 1'
#
loop_
_entity.id
_entity.type
_entity.pdbx_description
1 polymer ?
#
loop_
_entity_poly.entity_id
_entity_poly.type
_entity_poly.pdbx_seq_one_letter_code
_entity_poly.pdbx_strand_id
1 'polypeptide(L)'
;MPLPVSTTKPIRVMVVDDSMVARSMLIRGLNAHPRLEVVGYAINTLDAKNKIPQYQPDVITMDVEMPGQNGIEFLKQYLPTHPIPVIVVSSLNLKVFDALAVGAVDFVRKPDGSASENTFLATLAQKVIMAATARPRTAPAAVPAGAVAAAAPNLGPSPILSNVIIGLGASTGGTEATLAVMKRLPADIPPMVIVQHMPPGFTKMYA
;
A
#
# COMPACT_ATOMS: atom_id res chain seq x y z
N MET A 1 5.41 -33.79 -18.41
CA MET A 1 4.57 -32.73 -19.01
C MET A 1 4.94 -31.41 -18.34
N PRO A 2 5.39 -30.39 -19.06
CA PRO A 2 5.56 -29.07 -18.49
C PRO A 2 4.18 -28.51 -18.14
N LEU A 3 4.05 -27.93 -16.94
CA LEU A 3 2.84 -27.25 -16.50
C LEU A 3 2.53 -26.09 -17.47
N PRO A 4 1.25 -25.82 -17.77
CA PRO A 4 0.91 -24.71 -18.64
C PRO A 4 1.41 -23.40 -18.01
N VAL A 5 2.24 -22.68 -18.76
CA VAL A 5 2.67 -21.33 -18.40
C VAL A 5 1.39 -20.47 -18.38
N SER A 6 1.00 -20.00 -17.20
CA SER A 6 -0.14 -19.10 -17.06
C SER A 6 0.15 -17.84 -17.88
N THR A 7 -0.59 -17.65 -18.96
CA THR A 7 -0.49 -16.49 -19.87
C THR A 7 -1.16 -15.24 -19.30
N THR A 8 -1.04 -15.01 -18.00
CA THR A 8 -1.48 -13.74 -17.43
C THR A 8 -0.51 -12.65 -17.85
N LYS A 9 -1.03 -11.59 -18.49
CA LYS A 9 -0.27 -10.39 -18.86
C LYS A 9 0.54 -9.90 -17.66
N PRO A 10 1.83 -9.56 -17.83
CA PRO A 10 2.65 -9.03 -16.73
C PRO A 10 2.05 -7.74 -16.18
N ILE A 11 2.21 -7.53 -14.87
CA ILE A 11 1.79 -6.33 -14.18
C ILE A 11 2.74 -5.21 -14.57
N ARG A 12 2.17 -4.12 -15.08
CA ARG A 12 2.90 -2.94 -15.56
C ARG A 12 3.26 -2.03 -14.39
N VAL A 13 4.53 -1.86 -14.14
CA VAL A 13 5.04 -1.09 -12.99
C VAL A 13 5.72 0.18 -13.48
N MET A 14 5.46 1.30 -12.81
CA MET A 14 6.22 2.54 -13.01
C MET A 14 7.04 2.85 -11.75
N VAL A 15 8.32 3.14 -11.92
CA VAL A 15 9.24 3.48 -10.82
C VAL A 15 9.42 4.99 -10.74
N VAL A 16 9.13 5.60 -9.60
CA VAL A 16 9.33 7.04 -9.34
C VAL A 16 10.34 7.20 -8.20
N ASP A 17 11.53 7.66 -8.54
CA ASP A 17 12.65 7.83 -7.60
C ASP A 17 13.66 8.81 -8.23
N ASP A 18 14.18 9.79 -7.52
CA ASP A 18 15.13 10.78 -8.04
C ASP A 18 16.56 10.23 -8.13
N SER A 19 16.90 9.24 -7.32
CA SER A 19 18.20 8.57 -7.34
C SER A 19 18.33 7.65 -8.55
N MET A 20 19.29 7.94 -9.43
CA MET A 20 19.58 7.06 -10.57
C MET A 20 19.98 5.64 -10.13
N VAL A 21 20.72 5.54 -9.04
CA VAL A 21 21.19 4.25 -8.52
C VAL A 21 20.03 3.43 -7.97
N ALA A 22 19.18 4.03 -7.13
CA ALA A 22 17.99 3.37 -6.58
C ALA A 22 17.03 2.97 -7.71
N ARG A 23 16.77 3.87 -8.65
CA ARG A 23 15.92 3.61 -9.83
C ARG A 23 16.42 2.43 -10.66
N SER A 24 17.73 2.38 -10.96
CA SER A 24 18.34 1.28 -11.71
C SER A 24 18.24 -0.05 -10.99
N MET A 25 18.44 -0.06 -9.67
CA MET A 25 18.28 -1.24 -8.82
C MET A 25 16.82 -1.73 -8.84
N LEU A 26 15.86 -0.84 -8.63
CA LEU A 26 14.43 -1.17 -8.62
C LEU A 26 13.96 -1.71 -9.98
N ILE A 27 14.33 -1.05 -11.09
CA ILE A 27 13.98 -1.48 -12.45
C ILE A 27 14.52 -2.88 -12.73
N ARG A 28 15.81 -3.11 -12.45
CA ARG A 28 16.45 -4.42 -12.66
C ARG A 28 15.80 -5.51 -11.79
N GLY A 29 15.58 -5.21 -10.50
CA GLY A 29 15.02 -6.17 -9.56
C GLY A 29 13.56 -6.52 -9.85
N LEU A 30 12.73 -5.55 -10.21
CA LEU A 30 11.33 -5.80 -10.57
C LEU A 30 11.21 -6.57 -11.89
N ASN A 31 12.01 -6.22 -12.92
CA ASN A 31 12.03 -6.93 -14.20
C ASN A 31 12.59 -8.36 -14.10
N ALA A 32 13.31 -8.70 -13.05
CA ALA A 32 13.75 -10.08 -12.80
C ALA A 32 12.59 -11.00 -12.39
N HIS A 33 11.44 -10.45 -11.99
CA HIS A 33 10.27 -11.25 -11.61
C HIS A 33 9.36 -11.50 -12.83
N PRO A 34 9.01 -12.76 -13.18
CA PRO A 34 8.33 -13.10 -14.43
C PRO A 34 6.91 -12.49 -14.57
N ARG A 35 6.30 -12.05 -13.48
CA ARG A 35 4.97 -11.43 -13.49
C ARG A 35 4.99 -9.91 -13.54
N LEU A 36 6.16 -9.27 -13.54
CA LEU A 36 6.31 -7.82 -13.48
C LEU A 36 7.02 -7.31 -14.74
N GLU A 37 6.61 -6.14 -15.20
CA GLU A 37 7.22 -5.40 -16.30
C GLU A 37 7.33 -3.93 -15.92
N VAL A 38 8.54 -3.39 -15.80
CA VAL A 38 8.72 -1.96 -15.59
C VAL A 38 8.56 -1.25 -16.94
N VAL A 39 7.42 -0.59 -17.11
CA VAL A 39 7.04 0.08 -18.37
C VAL A 39 7.60 1.50 -18.49
N GLY A 40 8.08 2.08 -17.40
CA GLY A 40 8.65 3.41 -17.40
C GLY A 40 9.14 3.84 -16.01
N TYR A 41 9.79 4.99 -16.00
CA TYR A 41 10.25 5.62 -14.76
C TYR A 41 10.08 7.14 -14.79
N ALA A 42 10.05 7.75 -13.62
CA ALA A 42 10.10 9.19 -13.43
C ALA A 42 11.16 9.57 -12.38
N ILE A 43 11.73 10.76 -12.53
CA ILE A 43 12.79 11.27 -11.67
C ILE A 43 12.30 12.28 -10.63
N ASN A 44 11.04 12.67 -10.69
CA ASN A 44 10.35 13.55 -9.75
C ASN A 44 8.83 13.46 -9.98
N THR A 45 8.07 14.15 -9.15
CA THR A 45 6.60 14.14 -9.17
C THR A 45 6.01 14.78 -10.44
N LEU A 46 6.65 15.82 -10.98
CA LEU A 46 6.20 16.46 -12.22
C LEU A 46 6.38 15.54 -13.43
N ASP A 47 7.53 14.86 -13.48
CA ASP A 47 7.82 13.86 -14.51
C ASP A 47 6.85 12.67 -14.40
N ALA A 48 6.54 12.23 -13.15
CA ALA A 48 5.56 11.20 -12.89
C ALA A 48 4.16 11.60 -13.38
N LYS A 49 3.71 12.83 -13.08
CA LYS A 49 2.42 13.34 -13.52
C LYS A 49 2.23 13.28 -15.03
N ASN A 50 3.29 13.60 -15.78
CA ASN A 50 3.27 13.61 -17.25
C ASN A 50 3.34 12.19 -17.85
N LYS A 51 4.08 11.29 -17.20
CA LYS A 51 4.37 9.95 -17.73
C LYS A 51 3.32 8.90 -17.34
N ILE A 52 2.68 9.00 -16.18
CA ILE A 52 1.66 8.03 -15.76
C ILE A 52 0.56 7.85 -16.82
N PRO A 53 -0.04 8.90 -17.40
CA PRO A 53 -1.05 8.74 -18.44
C PRO A 53 -0.52 8.10 -19.73
N GLN A 54 0.77 8.29 -20.04
CA GLN A 54 1.40 7.74 -21.24
C GLN A 54 1.69 6.25 -21.11
N TYR A 55 2.26 5.86 -19.96
CA TYR A 55 2.65 4.47 -19.72
C TYR A 55 1.52 3.61 -19.17
N GLN A 56 0.48 4.19 -18.61
CA GLN A 56 -0.67 3.48 -18.03
C GLN A 56 -0.24 2.28 -17.16
N PRO A 57 0.54 2.52 -16.09
CA PRO A 57 0.97 1.45 -15.19
C PRO A 57 -0.20 0.92 -14.36
N ASP A 58 -0.12 -0.36 -13.98
CA ASP A 58 -1.06 -0.99 -13.04
C ASP A 58 -0.71 -0.66 -11.58
N VAL A 59 0.58 -0.42 -11.30
CA VAL A 59 1.12 -0.09 -9.97
C VAL A 59 2.26 0.90 -10.10
N ILE A 60 2.37 1.81 -9.14
CA ILE A 60 3.50 2.75 -9.03
C ILE A 60 4.32 2.40 -7.78
N THR A 61 5.65 2.36 -7.89
CA THR A 61 6.55 2.48 -6.75
C THR A 61 7.00 3.93 -6.63
N MET A 62 6.87 4.52 -5.43
CA MET A 62 7.06 5.95 -5.21
C MET A 62 8.01 6.22 -4.06
N ASP A 63 9.12 6.90 -4.34
CA ASP A 63 9.90 7.52 -3.29
C ASP A 63 9.17 8.76 -2.75
N VAL A 64 9.21 8.96 -1.45
CA VAL A 64 8.63 10.14 -0.81
C VAL A 64 9.66 11.25 -0.58
N GLU A 65 10.94 10.94 -0.69
CA GLU A 65 12.06 11.84 -0.38
C GLU A 65 12.69 12.39 -1.66
N MET A 66 11.91 13.11 -2.45
CA MET A 66 12.40 13.72 -3.69
C MET A 66 12.53 15.24 -3.54
N PRO A 67 13.53 15.88 -4.20
CA PRO A 67 13.66 17.34 -4.26
C PRO A 67 12.43 18.00 -4.89
N GLY A 68 12.06 19.18 -4.37
CA GLY A 68 10.90 19.92 -4.83
C GLY A 68 9.62 19.45 -4.16
N GLN A 69 8.65 18.95 -4.93
CA GLN A 69 7.43 18.39 -4.38
C GLN A 69 7.67 16.99 -3.83
N ASN A 70 7.40 16.80 -2.55
CA ASN A 70 7.49 15.51 -1.88
C ASN A 70 6.43 14.53 -2.39
N GLY A 71 6.78 13.23 -2.44
CA GLY A 71 5.91 12.19 -2.97
C GLY A 71 4.55 12.11 -2.27
N ILE A 72 4.47 12.37 -0.97
CA ILE A 72 3.19 12.35 -0.20
C ILE A 72 2.25 13.47 -0.68
N GLU A 73 2.78 14.68 -0.86
CA GLU A 73 1.99 15.81 -1.39
C GLU A 73 1.48 15.52 -2.79
N PHE A 74 2.31 14.91 -3.61
CA PHE A 74 1.89 14.46 -4.93
C PHE A 74 0.75 13.43 -4.84
N LEU A 75 0.89 12.39 -4.02
CA LEU A 75 -0.15 11.37 -3.83
C LEU A 75 -1.46 11.97 -3.33
N LYS A 76 -1.40 12.90 -2.37
CA LYS A 76 -2.57 13.61 -1.85
C LYS A 76 -3.36 14.36 -2.92
N GLN A 77 -2.65 14.93 -3.90
CA GLN A 77 -3.27 15.67 -5.01
C GLN A 77 -3.71 14.76 -6.17
N TYR A 78 -2.96 13.70 -6.44
CA TYR A 78 -3.11 12.88 -7.63
C TYR A 78 -4.13 11.75 -7.45
N LEU A 79 -4.04 10.99 -6.35
CA LEU A 79 -4.85 9.80 -6.13
C LEU A 79 -6.37 10.03 -6.10
N PRO A 80 -6.90 11.16 -5.57
CA PRO A 80 -8.34 11.41 -5.57
C PRO A 80 -8.99 11.42 -6.96
N THR A 81 -8.21 11.84 -7.98
CA THR A 81 -8.71 11.96 -9.36
C THR A 81 -8.19 10.86 -10.28
N HIS A 82 -7.09 10.23 -9.91
CA HIS A 82 -6.44 9.17 -10.69
C HIS A 82 -6.08 8.01 -9.76
N PRO A 83 -7.08 7.21 -9.35
CA PRO A 83 -6.86 6.12 -8.42
C PRO A 83 -5.99 5.02 -9.05
N ILE A 84 -4.78 4.87 -8.55
CA ILE A 84 -3.82 3.85 -8.94
C ILE A 84 -3.14 3.29 -7.70
N PRO A 85 -2.90 1.98 -7.59
CA PRO A 85 -2.16 1.42 -6.48
C PRO A 85 -0.74 1.98 -6.39
N VAL A 86 -0.33 2.45 -5.21
CA VAL A 86 1.01 2.98 -4.96
C VAL A 86 1.65 2.22 -3.80
N ILE A 87 2.86 1.71 -4.03
CA ILE A 87 3.76 1.20 -3.00
C ILE A 87 4.82 2.26 -2.72
N VAL A 88 4.87 2.73 -1.49
CA VAL A 88 5.90 3.68 -1.06
C VAL A 88 7.22 2.96 -0.81
N VAL A 89 8.32 3.52 -1.32
CA VAL A 89 9.68 3.01 -1.11
C VAL A 89 10.50 4.13 -0.48
N SER A 90 10.79 4.06 0.82
CA SER A 90 11.41 5.15 1.57
C SER A 90 12.45 4.67 2.57
N SER A 91 13.44 5.51 2.84
CA SER A 91 14.40 5.32 3.93
C SER A 91 13.84 5.74 5.30
N LEU A 92 12.87 6.67 5.32
CA LEU A 92 12.32 7.26 6.54
C LEU A 92 11.04 6.58 7.02
N ASN A 93 11.04 6.18 8.30
CA ASN A 93 9.91 5.51 8.91
C ASN A 93 8.69 6.43 9.15
N LEU A 94 8.92 7.71 9.51
CA LEU A 94 7.85 8.62 9.93
C LEU A 94 6.89 9.01 8.79
N LYS A 95 7.41 9.21 7.58
CA LYS A 95 6.59 9.64 6.42
C LYS A 95 5.74 8.53 5.80
N VAL A 96 5.96 7.28 6.18
CA VAL A 96 5.23 6.14 5.64
C VAL A 96 3.75 6.17 6.03
N PHE A 97 3.45 6.49 7.29
CA PHE A 97 2.05 6.56 7.75
C PHE A 97 1.29 7.70 7.09
N ASP A 98 1.95 8.83 6.85
CA ASP A 98 1.35 9.93 6.10
C ASP A 98 1.01 9.52 4.67
N ALA A 99 1.89 8.74 4.03
CA ALA A 99 1.65 8.22 2.69
C ALA A 99 0.49 7.22 2.65
N LEU A 100 0.36 6.34 3.64
CA LEU A 100 -0.78 5.43 3.77
C LEU A 100 -2.08 6.20 3.99
N ALA A 101 -2.06 7.21 4.85
CA ALA A 101 -3.22 8.06 5.14
C ALA A 101 -3.76 8.81 3.89
N VAL A 102 -2.89 9.14 2.94
CA VAL A 102 -3.28 9.77 1.67
C VAL A 102 -3.61 8.78 0.56
N GLY A 103 -3.58 7.47 0.83
CA GLY A 103 -4.08 6.44 -0.06
C GLY A 103 -3.03 5.53 -0.70
N ALA A 104 -1.76 5.57 -0.27
CA ALA A 104 -0.81 4.53 -0.64
C ALA A 104 -1.29 3.16 -0.11
N VAL A 105 -1.11 2.11 -0.89
CA VAL A 105 -1.59 0.76 -0.54
C VAL A 105 -0.71 0.11 0.52
N ASP A 106 0.61 0.29 0.38
CA ASP A 106 1.59 -0.29 1.29
C ASP A 106 2.95 0.42 1.12
N PHE A 107 3.94 -0.03 1.86
CA PHE A 107 5.29 0.51 1.78
C PHE A 107 6.37 -0.57 1.91
N VAL A 108 7.58 -0.23 1.46
CA VAL A 108 8.81 -1.01 1.67
C VAL A 108 9.92 -0.08 2.07
N ARG A 109 10.65 -0.44 3.11
CA ARG A 109 11.80 0.33 3.56
C ARG A 109 13.00 0.07 2.63
N LYS A 110 13.66 1.14 2.16
CA LYS A 110 14.92 1.03 1.41
C LYS A 110 15.99 0.37 2.29
N PRO A 111 16.88 -0.46 1.71
CA PRO A 111 17.96 -1.09 2.49
C PRO A 111 18.91 -0.03 3.05
N ASP A 112 19.24 -0.17 4.32
CA ASP A 112 20.17 0.69 5.06
C ASP A 112 21.57 0.07 5.22
N GLY A 113 21.86 -0.95 4.41
CA GLY A 113 23.09 -1.74 4.48
C GLY A 113 23.02 -2.95 5.40
N SER A 114 21.99 -3.06 6.25
CA SER A 114 21.77 -4.21 7.14
C SER A 114 20.96 -5.34 6.50
N ALA A 115 20.11 -5.02 5.55
CA ALA A 115 19.29 -5.98 4.82
C ALA A 115 19.88 -6.27 3.43
N SER A 116 19.76 -7.54 2.99
CA SER A 116 20.17 -7.92 1.64
C SER A 116 19.28 -7.23 0.60
N GLU A 117 19.91 -6.67 -0.45
CA GLU A 117 19.22 -6.10 -1.62
C GLU A 117 18.21 -7.11 -2.22
N ASN A 118 18.58 -8.39 -2.28
CA ASN A 118 17.70 -9.43 -2.80
C ASN A 118 16.44 -9.61 -1.95
N THR A 119 16.55 -9.57 -0.62
CA THR A 119 15.40 -9.67 0.27
C THR A 119 14.47 -8.47 0.12
N PHE A 120 15.04 -7.26 0.01
CA PHE A 120 14.29 -6.04 -0.26
C PHE A 120 13.52 -6.14 -1.59
N LEU A 121 14.19 -6.50 -2.67
CA LEU A 121 13.58 -6.61 -4.00
C LEU A 121 12.51 -7.70 -4.06
N ALA A 122 12.73 -8.84 -3.40
CA ALA A 122 11.72 -9.91 -3.30
C ALA A 122 10.47 -9.44 -2.55
N THR A 123 10.65 -8.73 -1.43
CA THR A 123 9.55 -8.14 -0.65
C THR A 123 8.79 -7.11 -1.47
N LEU A 124 9.49 -6.24 -2.17
CA LEU A 124 8.89 -5.22 -3.03
C LEU A 124 8.08 -5.87 -4.15
N ALA A 125 8.64 -6.86 -4.85
CA ALA A 125 7.95 -7.57 -5.93
C ALA A 125 6.65 -8.22 -5.43
N GLN A 126 6.67 -8.88 -4.27
CA GLN A 126 5.46 -9.46 -3.68
C GLN A 126 4.40 -8.40 -3.38
N LYS A 127 4.79 -7.27 -2.76
CA LYS A 127 3.86 -6.19 -2.45
C LYS A 127 3.29 -5.53 -3.70
N VAL A 128 4.08 -5.35 -4.75
CA VAL A 128 3.61 -4.84 -6.05
C VAL A 128 2.57 -5.79 -6.67
N ILE A 129 2.82 -7.10 -6.63
CA ILE A 129 1.87 -8.10 -7.14
C ILE A 129 0.56 -8.07 -6.34
N MET A 130 0.63 -7.94 -5.04
CA MET A 130 -0.56 -7.84 -4.19
C MET A 130 -1.31 -6.53 -4.43
N ALA A 131 -0.59 -5.40 -4.56
CA ALA A 131 -1.17 -4.10 -4.83
C ALA A 131 -1.92 -4.05 -6.17
N ALA A 132 -1.43 -4.73 -7.21
CA ALA A 132 -2.12 -4.82 -8.50
C ALA A 132 -3.51 -5.47 -8.41
N THR A 133 -3.77 -6.29 -7.39
CA THR A 133 -5.08 -6.88 -7.12
C THR A 133 -5.95 -6.03 -6.19
N ALA A 134 -5.34 -5.05 -5.52
CA ALA A 134 -6.07 -4.13 -4.67
C ALA A 134 -6.89 -3.18 -5.55
N ARG A 135 -8.15 -2.96 -5.17
CA ARG A 135 -8.93 -1.87 -5.78
C ARG A 135 -8.38 -0.56 -5.23
N PRO A 136 -7.86 0.35 -6.08
CA PRO A 136 -7.46 1.67 -5.61
C PRO A 136 -8.65 2.30 -4.88
N ARG A 137 -8.42 2.84 -3.70
CA ARG A 137 -9.47 3.64 -3.04
C ARG A 137 -9.63 4.90 -3.88
N THR A 138 -10.68 4.95 -4.68
CA THR A 138 -11.27 6.25 -4.98
C THR A 138 -11.49 6.93 -3.62
N ALA A 139 -11.09 8.19 -3.49
CA ALA A 139 -11.35 8.99 -2.29
C ALA A 139 -12.72 8.58 -1.74
N PRO A 140 -12.90 8.40 -0.42
CA PRO A 140 -14.16 7.95 0.10
C PRO A 140 -15.22 8.81 -0.57
N ALA A 141 -16.00 8.20 -1.47
CA ALA A 141 -17.21 8.83 -1.93
C ALA A 141 -17.87 9.28 -0.63
N ALA A 142 -18.04 10.61 -0.48
CA ALA A 142 -18.66 11.15 0.71
C ALA A 142 -19.90 10.30 0.91
N VAL A 143 -19.86 9.43 1.91
CA VAL A 143 -21.01 8.59 2.25
C VAL A 143 -22.06 9.65 2.52
N PRO A 144 -23.17 9.71 1.74
CA PRO A 144 -24.18 10.72 1.95
C PRO A 144 -24.47 10.70 3.45
N ALA A 145 -24.40 11.84 4.12
CA ALA A 145 -24.57 11.94 5.57
C ALA A 145 -25.88 11.32 6.09
N GLY A 146 -26.75 10.85 5.20
CA GLY A 146 -27.97 10.12 5.48
C GLY A 146 -27.88 8.56 5.41
N ALA A 147 -26.74 7.96 4.97
CA ALA A 147 -26.66 6.51 4.82
C ALA A 147 -26.00 5.79 6.03
N VAL A 148 -25.67 6.51 7.08
CA VAL A 148 -24.99 5.98 8.28
C VAL A 148 -25.94 5.69 9.43
N ALA A 149 -27.23 5.74 9.19
CA ALA A 149 -28.24 5.42 10.20
C ALA A 149 -29.00 4.12 9.88
N ALA A 150 -28.34 3.13 9.29
CA ALA A 150 -28.72 1.77 9.66
C ALA A 150 -28.18 1.59 11.07
N ALA A 151 -29.04 1.78 12.07
CA ALA A 151 -28.74 1.50 13.48
C ALA A 151 -27.97 0.16 13.52
N ALA A 152 -26.74 0.20 14.02
CA ALA A 152 -26.06 -1.03 14.39
C ALA A 152 -27.08 -1.84 15.16
N PRO A 153 -27.36 -3.10 14.77
CA PRO A 153 -28.30 -3.90 15.51
C PRO A 153 -27.85 -3.81 16.97
N ASN A 154 -28.73 -3.33 17.82
CA ASN A 154 -28.48 -3.25 19.25
C ASN A 154 -28.42 -4.72 19.74
N LEU A 155 -27.24 -5.32 19.56
CA LEU A 155 -26.92 -6.62 20.11
C LEU A 155 -26.81 -6.38 21.61
N GLY A 156 -27.96 -6.41 22.27
CA GLY A 156 -28.00 -6.35 23.73
C GLY A 156 -26.98 -7.34 24.32
N PRO A 157 -26.58 -7.21 25.59
CA PRO A 157 -25.53 -8.03 26.18
C PRO A 157 -25.83 -9.50 25.95
N SER A 158 -25.20 -10.09 24.96
CA SER A 158 -25.35 -11.49 24.60
C SER A 158 -24.41 -12.29 25.49
N PRO A 159 -24.91 -13.16 26.36
CA PRO A 159 -24.06 -14.03 27.18
C PRO A 159 -23.13 -14.93 26.34
N ILE A 160 -23.39 -15.07 25.06
CA ILE A 160 -22.57 -15.84 24.12
C ILE A 160 -21.22 -15.14 23.83
N LEU A 161 -21.10 -13.83 24.04
CA LEU A 161 -19.89 -13.07 23.72
C LEU A 161 -18.85 -13.03 24.85
N SER A 162 -19.18 -13.50 26.05
CA SER A 162 -18.29 -13.45 27.21
C SER A 162 -17.04 -14.35 27.09
N ASN A 163 -17.08 -15.37 26.22
CA ASN A 163 -15.98 -16.32 25.99
C ASN A 163 -15.43 -16.28 24.55
N VAL A 164 -15.65 -15.17 23.84
CA VAL A 164 -15.18 -15.00 22.46
C VAL A 164 -14.01 -14.03 22.44
N ILE A 165 -12.99 -14.35 21.65
CA ILE A 165 -11.90 -13.42 21.30
C ILE A 165 -11.93 -13.23 19.80
N ILE A 166 -11.90 -11.98 19.35
CA ILE A 166 -11.83 -11.64 17.93
C ILE A 166 -10.37 -11.63 17.50
N GLY A 167 -10.01 -12.44 16.50
CA GLY A 167 -8.70 -12.39 15.84
C GLY A 167 -8.80 -11.64 14.53
N LEU A 168 -8.01 -10.57 14.34
CA LEU A 168 -7.91 -9.82 13.11
C LEU A 168 -6.49 -9.92 12.56
N GLY A 169 -6.33 -10.55 11.38
CA GLY A 169 -5.06 -10.63 10.68
C GLY A 169 -5.04 -9.71 9.47
N ALA A 170 -3.95 -8.94 9.29
CA ALA A 170 -3.83 -8.02 8.19
C ALA A 170 -2.39 -7.94 7.65
N SER A 171 -2.25 -7.61 6.36
CA SER A 171 -0.98 -7.46 5.64
C SER A 171 -1.04 -6.24 4.73
N THR A 172 -0.70 -6.36 3.44
CA THR A 172 -0.74 -5.26 2.46
C THR A 172 -2.10 -4.56 2.46
N GLY A 173 -2.11 -3.24 2.65
CA GLY A 173 -3.33 -2.43 2.81
C GLY A 173 -4.02 -2.59 4.18
N GLY A 174 -3.48 -3.44 5.07
CA GLY A 174 -4.08 -3.78 6.35
C GLY A 174 -4.14 -2.63 7.34
N THR A 175 -3.19 -1.72 7.32
CA THR A 175 -3.14 -0.58 8.24
C THR A 175 -4.40 0.29 8.17
N GLU A 176 -4.75 0.71 6.97
CA GLU A 176 -5.95 1.51 6.71
C GLU A 176 -7.24 0.70 6.89
N ALA A 177 -7.24 -0.57 6.43
CA ALA A 177 -8.41 -1.44 6.57
C ALA A 177 -8.74 -1.70 8.04
N THR A 178 -7.73 -1.99 8.86
CA THR A 178 -7.89 -2.18 10.32
C THR A 178 -8.43 -0.92 10.97
N LEU A 179 -7.86 0.24 10.67
CA LEU A 179 -8.34 1.52 11.20
C LEU A 179 -9.81 1.80 10.81
N ALA A 180 -10.18 1.50 9.57
CA ALA A 180 -11.55 1.67 9.09
C ALA A 180 -12.54 0.72 9.78
N VAL A 181 -12.13 -0.50 10.09
CA VAL A 181 -12.92 -1.46 10.88
C VAL A 181 -13.06 -0.98 12.31
N MET A 182 -11.95 -0.65 12.98
CA MET A 182 -11.93 -0.23 14.38
C MET A 182 -12.82 1.01 14.64
N LYS A 183 -12.80 1.99 13.72
CA LYS A 183 -13.65 3.20 13.83
C LYS A 183 -15.16 2.91 13.77
N ARG A 184 -15.57 1.75 13.28
CA ARG A 184 -16.98 1.36 13.12
C ARG A 184 -17.47 0.34 14.15
N LEU A 185 -16.55 -0.23 14.93
CA LEU A 185 -16.92 -1.18 15.95
C LEU A 185 -17.51 -0.45 17.18
N PRO A 186 -18.57 -0.99 17.80
CA PRO A 186 -19.07 -0.48 19.05
C PRO A 186 -18.06 -0.71 20.19
N ALA A 187 -18.21 0.03 21.29
CA ALA A 187 -17.25 -0.04 22.41
C ALA A 187 -17.35 -1.33 23.23
N ASP A 188 -18.46 -2.05 23.14
CA ASP A 188 -18.82 -3.24 23.91
C ASP A 188 -18.55 -4.56 23.16
N ILE A 189 -17.57 -4.59 22.29
CA ILE A 189 -17.15 -5.81 21.58
C ILE A 189 -16.31 -6.73 22.46
N PRO A 190 -16.25 -8.04 22.14
CA PRO A 190 -15.30 -8.95 22.76
C PRO A 190 -13.85 -8.48 22.62
N PRO A 191 -12.93 -8.93 23.51
CA PRO A 191 -11.52 -8.67 23.38
C PRO A 191 -11.00 -9.00 21.98
N MET A 192 -10.15 -8.13 21.43
CA MET A 192 -9.62 -8.29 20.07
C MET A 192 -8.09 -8.40 20.09
N VAL A 193 -7.58 -9.35 19.32
CA VAL A 193 -6.15 -9.48 19.02
C VAL A 193 -5.93 -9.12 17.55
N ILE A 194 -5.06 -8.14 17.30
CA ILE A 194 -4.74 -7.67 15.95
C ILE A 194 -3.31 -8.10 15.61
N VAL A 195 -3.15 -8.78 14.49
CA VAL A 195 -1.85 -9.17 13.93
C VAL A 195 -1.69 -8.48 12.58
N GLN A 196 -0.76 -7.52 12.53
CA GLN A 196 -0.43 -6.78 11.30
C GLN A 196 0.99 -7.12 10.86
N HIS A 197 1.12 -7.64 9.63
CA HIS A 197 2.43 -7.83 9.03
C HIS A 197 3.03 -6.49 8.64
N MET A 198 4.17 -6.14 9.26
CA MET A 198 4.89 -4.90 8.98
C MET A 198 6.39 -5.06 9.30
N PRO A 199 7.28 -4.24 8.69
CA PRO A 199 8.71 -4.30 8.98
C PRO A 199 9.04 -3.99 10.44
N PRO A 200 10.19 -4.47 10.95
CA PRO A 200 10.66 -4.15 12.30
C PRO A 200 10.72 -2.64 12.55
N GLY A 201 10.35 -2.21 13.74
CA GLY A 201 10.35 -0.82 14.16
C GLY A 201 9.07 -0.04 13.87
N PHE A 202 8.16 -0.56 13.02
CA PHE A 202 6.90 0.12 12.70
C PHE A 202 5.77 -0.19 13.68
N THR A 203 5.80 -1.35 14.34
CA THR A 203 4.73 -1.77 15.28
C THR A 203 4.52 -0.77 16.41
N LYS A 204 5.60 -0.22 16.99
CA LYS A 204 5.51 0.78 18.08
C LYS A 204 4.85 2.10 17.63
N MET A 205 4.95 2.43 16.35
CA MET A 205 4.37 3.65 15.79
C MET A 205 2.91 3.45 15.36
N TYR A 206 2.53 2.19 15.11
CA TYR A 206 1.18 1.83 14.68
C TYR A 206 0.24 1.61 15.87
N ALA A 207 0.75 1.09 16.98
CA ALA A 207 -0.02 0.85 18.21
C ALA A 207 -0.28 2.14 19.00
#